data_e87b87fb9d20212c7e91a4a8c71b78ce
#
_entry.id   e87b87fb9d20212c7e91a4a8c71b78ce
#
_cell.length_a   1.000
_cell.length_b   1.000
_cell.length_c   1.000
_cell.angle_alpha   90.00
_cell.angle_beta   90.00
_cell.angle_gamma   90.00
#
_symmetry.space_group_name_H-M   'P 1'
#
loop_
_entity.id
_entity.type
_entity.pdbx_description
1 polymer ?
#
loop_
_entity_poly.entity_id
_entity_poly.type
_entity_poly.pdbx_seq_one_letter_code
_entity_poly.pdbx_strand_id
1 'polypeptide(L)'
;GMGAVNFIRELTARYLDLKRGTPHPSREEEPGAVYKIEDSYLKNYKKMPGRRYSSKPAYKMEGEYLSMGGESVVHGTVDIQDLKRACREKGVSVTKYLTASLIWSICQVYMDGTPGGQPIGINLPINLRAFFGSDTASNFFAVTAIDYDGEKGDGSFDSILAAVCSQMDDNIVKEKLEQTISYNVSNEKKWYVRILPLFVKWLALGFIFRRNDRAHTMTLSNIGPITMDEEYRDEIENFHLLIGVSKRQPAKCGVCAYEGKVNITFTKVFADSRLEDCFFGHLEQAGIPVALESNGLAKPEAWKDTYPVVEYDKNKWKKLVYIFYGILAAVAVVLGVVNIATYDHLWWSGIAIPGIAYAGLTVRYSILKHANLGKTVVIETVGMQVLLIMIDWVLGYEGWSVNYAVPATILFADVAVVFLILVNRLNWQSYFMYQLAITIFSFIPLILWAAGLVTKPLMALITVVLTVFILAMTIFLGDRGVKNELIRRFHL
;
A
#
# COMPACT_ATOMS: atom_id res chain seq x y z
N GLY A 1 -7.66 -2.46 11.42
CA GLY A 1 -8.67 -1.74 12.19
C GLY A 1 -9.75 -2.66 12.76
N MET A 2 -10.80 -2.08 13.34
CA MET A 2 -11.86 -2.87 14.03
C MET A 2 -12.51 -3.94 13.16
N GLY A 3 -12.67 -3.72 11.86
CA GLY A 3 -13.17 -4.77 10.95
C GLY A 3 -12.30 -6.03 10.93
N ALA A 4 -10.97 -5.87 10.98
CA ALA A 4 -10.05 -7.00 11.07
C ALA A 4 -10.12 -7.68 12.45
N VAL A 5 -10.28 -6.90 13.53
CA VAL A 5 -10.48 -7.45 14.88
C VAL A 5 -11.76 -8.28 14.93
N ASN A 6 -12.87 -7.75 14.40
CA ASN A 6 -14.13 -8.48 14.34
C ASN A 6 -14.02 -9.76 13.50
N PHE A 7 -13.30 -9.68 12.36
CA PHE A 7 -13.07 -10.85 11.51
C PHE A 7 -12.27 -11.95 12.24
N ILE A 8 -11.16 -11.59 12.91
CA ILE A 8 -10.35 -12.58 13.62
C ILE A 8 -11.09 -13.18 14.81
N ARG A 9 -11.88 -12.39 15.54
CA ARG A 9 -12.73 -12.88 16.62
C ARG A 9 -13.71 -13.94 16.13
N GLU A 10 -14.45 -13.64 15.07
CA GLU A 10 -15.41 -14.56 14.46
C GLU A 10 -14.74 -15.81 13.93
N LEU A 11 -13.61 -15.66 13.24
CA LEU A 11 -12.84 -16.78 12.71
C LEU A 11 -12.34 -17.70 13.84
N THR A 12 -11.85 -17.12 14.93
CA THR A 12 -11.38 -17.87 16.10
C THR A 12 -12.51 -18.60 16.78
N ALA A 13 -13.66 -17.95 17.00
CA ALA A 13 -14.85 -18.58 17.59
C ALA A 13 -15.32 -19.79 16.74
N ARG A 14 -15.46 -19.60 15.43
CA ARG A 14 -15.85 -20.69 14.53
C ARG A 14 -14.84 -21.85 14.50
N TYR A 15 -13.56 -21.53 14.52
CA TYR A 15 -12.52 -22.54 14.60
C TYR A 15 -12.62 -23.37 15.88
N LEU A 16 -12.84 -22.72 17.03
CA LEU A 16 -12.97 -23.40 18.33
C LEU A 16 -14.24 -24.24 18.39
N ASP A 17 -15.36 -23.77 17.86
CA ASP A 17 -16.60 -24.54 17.75
C ASP A 17 -16.43 -25.79 16.89
N LEU A 18 -15.80 -25.66 15.74
CA LEU A 18 -15.48 -26.81 14.88
C LEU A 18 -14.57 -27.82 15.60
N LYS A 19 -13.57 -27.34 16.34
CA LYS A 19 -12.66 -28.18 17.14
C LYS A 19 -13.41 -28.92 18.24
N ARG A 20 -14.41 -28.31 18.87
CA ARG A 20 -15.26 -28.89 19.91
C ARG A 20 -16.35 -29.81 19.34
N GLY A 21 -16.60 -29.76 18.03
CA GLY A 21 -17.71 -30.46 17.38
C GLY A 21 -19.08 -29.83 17.67
N THR A 22 -19.14 -28.60 18.15
CA THR A 22 -20.34 -27.83 18.39
C THR A 22 -20.72 -27.03 17.15
N PRO A 23 -22.02 -27.00 16.74
CA PRO A 23 -22.44 -26.15 15.64
C PRO A 23 -22.38 -24.69 16.07
N HIS A 24 -21.62 -23.90 15.34
CA HIS A 24 -21.65 -22.45 15.51
C HIS A 24 -23.01 -21.91 15.05
N PRO A 25 -23.75 -21.13 15.85
CA PRO A 25 -25.00 -20.54 15.41
C PRO A 25 -24.77 -19.72 14.14
N SER A 26 -25.50 -20.06 13.06
CA SER A 26 -25.38 -19.29 11.82
C SER A 26 -25.89 -17.87 12.08
N ARG A 27 -25.14 -16.87 11.69
CA ARG A 27 -25.54 -15.45 11.84
C ARG A 27 -26.83 -15.07 11.12
N GLU A 28 -27.33 -15.92 10.23
CA GLU A 28 -28.65 -15.78 9.59
C GLU A 28 -29.78 -15.95 10.60
N GLU A 29 -29.53 -16.57 11.76
CA GLU A 29 -30.48 -16.82 12.81
C GLU A 29 -30.52 -15.72 13.90
N GLU A 30 -29.53 -14.82 13.95
CA GLU A 30 -29.58 -13.64 14.81
C GLU A 30 -29.99 -12.38 14.02
N PRO A 31 -31.30 -11.99 14.11
CA PRO A 31 -31.75 -10.74 13.48
C PRO A 31 -31.10 -9.53 14.20
N GLY A 32 -29.98 -9.07 13.74
CA GLY A 32 -29.29 -7.89 14.30
C GLY A 32 -27.77 -7.86 14.20
N ALA A 33 -27.13 -9.00 13.96
CA ALA A 33 -25.66 -9.09 13.84
C ALA A 33 -25.11 -8.73 12.43
N VAL A 34 -25.84 -7.94 11.65
CA VAL A 34 -25.33 -7.42 10.39
C VAL A 34 -24.32 -6.32 10.71
N TYR A 35 -23.03 -6.56 10.45
CA TYR A 35 -22.04 -5.49 10.52
C TYR A 35 -22.47 -4.35 9.61
N LYS A 36 -22.71 -3.18 10.18
CA LYS A 36 -23.06 -2.00 9.40
C LYS A 36 -21.86 -1.62 8.52
N ILE A 37 -21.98 -1.85 7.23
CA ILE A 37 -21.04 -1.36 6.22
C ILE A 37 -21.52 0.03 5.81
N GLU A 38 -21.20 1.00 6.63
CA GLU A 38 -21.57 2.39 6.43
C GLU A 38 -20.31 3.22 6.17
N ASP A 39 -20.37 4.16 5.23
CA ASP A 39 -19.31 5.16 5.06
C ASP A 39 -19.45 6.27 6.11
N SER A 40 -18.83 6.04 7.26
CA SER A 40 -18.86 6.98 8.37
C SER A 40 -18.10 8.28 8.12
N TYR A 41 -17.20 8.34 7.12
CA TYR A 41 -16.60 9.61 6.72
C TYR A 41 -17.62 10.51 6.03
N LEU A 42 -18.40 9.98 5.08
CA LEU A 42 -19.45 10.74 4.40
C LEU A 42 -20.57 11.14 5.35
N LYS A 43 -20.96 10.25 6.27
CA LYS A 43 -22.00 10.51 7.27
C LYS A 43 -21.64 11.66 8.21
N ASN A 44 -20.38 11.72 8.64
CA ASN A 44 -19.89 12.72 9.59
C ASN A 44 -19.23 13.92 8.90
N TYR A 45 -19.35 14.02 7.56
CA TYR A 45 -18.82 15.14 6.80
C TYR A 45 -19.58 16.42 7.09
N LYS A 46 -18.85 17.47 7.46
CA LYS A 46 -19.35 18.83 7.57
C LYS A 46 -18.57 19.74 6.62
N LYS A 47 -19.26 20.63 5.90
CA LYS A 47 -18.59 21.61 5.05
C LYS A 47 -17.95 22.69 5.93
N MET A 48 -16.66 22.56 6.19
CA MET A 48 -15.86 23.50 6.98
C MET A 48 -14.46 23.65 6.37
N PRO A 49 -13.69 24.69 6.74
CA PRO A 49 -12.29 24.79 6.34
C PRO A 49 -11.52 23.54 6.77
N GLY A 50 -11.02 22.81 5.79
CA GLY A 50 -10.25 21.58 6.06
C GLY A 50 -8.83 21.93 6.53
N ARG A 51 -8.31 21.19 7.48
CA ARG A 51 -6.93 21.31 7.94
C ARG A 51 -6.04 20.39 7.11
N ARG A 52 -5.12 20.99 6.33
CA ARG A 52 -4.05 20.24 5.69
C ARG A 52 -2.94 20.00 6.70
N TYR A 53 -2.62 18.74 6.91
CA TYR A 53 -1.45 18.40 7.69
C TYR A 53 -0.19 18.66 6.84
N SER A 54 0.76 19.42 7.38
CA SER A 54 2.06 19.67 6.79
C SER A 54 3.12 19.44 7.85
N SER A 55 3.99 18.48 7.63
CA SER A 55 5.14 18.21 8.50
C SER A 55 6.45 18.35 7.74
N LYS A 56 7.51 18.67 8.48
CA LYS A 56 8.87 18.62 7.97
C LYS A 56 9.24 17.16 7.64
N PRO A 57 10.24 16.93 6.77
CA PRO A 57 10.81 15.58 6.62
C PRO A 57 11.33 15.08 7.97
N ALA A 58 10.89 13.89 8.37
CA ALA A 58 11.31 13.27 9.61
C ALA A 58 12.61 12.45 9.43
N TYR A 59 13.30 12.24 10.52
CA TYR A 59 14.46 11.36 10.60
C TYR A 59 14.12 9.97 10.04
N LYS A 60 15.06 9.38 9.31
CA LYS A 60 14.93 8.02 8.76
C LYS A 60 15.94 7.10 9.41
N MET A 61 15.44 6.06 10.04
CA MET A 61 16.27 5.02 10.64
C MET A 61 17.06 4.29 9.56
N GLU A 62 18.33 4.09 9.81
CA GLU A 62 19.25 3.35 8.94
C GLU A 62 19.77 2.12 9.70
N GLY A 63 19.99 1.03 8.99
CA GLY A 63 20.48 -0.21 9.56
C GLY A 63 20.76 -1.26 8.49
N GLU A 64 21.38 -2.36 8.89
CA GLU A 64 21.61 -3.51 8.01
C GLU A 64 20.29 -4.22 7.76
N TYR A 65 19.93 -4.38 6.48
CA TYR A 65 18.68 -5.02 6.09
C TYR A 65 18.82 -6.54 6.15
N LEU A 66 17.77 -7.19 6.62
CA LEU A 66 17.65 -8.65 6.56
C LEU A 66 17.79 -9.16 5.13
N SER A 67 18.46 -10.27 4.97
CA SER A 67 18.63 -10.94 3.68
C SER A 67 17.27 -11.33 3.09
N MET A 68 17.18 -11.37 1.76
CA MET A 68 16.02 -11.84 1.00
C MET A 68 14.70 -11.07 1.22
N GLY A 69 14.75 -9.85 1.82
CA GLY A 69 13.56 -9.06 2.13
C GLY A 69 12.70 -9.68 3.22
N GLY A 70 13.32 -10.40 4.14
CA GLY A 70 12.69 -10.94 5.34
C GLY A 70 12.23 -9.82 6.27
N GLU A 71 11.27 -10.15 7.11
CA GLU A 71 10.79 -9.30 8.20
C GLU A 71 11.08 -10.02 9.54
N SER A 72 11.62 -9.29 10.51
CA SER A 72 11.78 -9.74 11.88
C SER A 72 10.62 -9.23 12.72
N VAL A 73 10.15 -10.06 13.62
CA VAL A 73 9.07 -9.74 14.57
C VAL A 73 9.56 -9.99 15.98
N VAL A 74 9.38 -8.98 16.85
CA VAL A 74 9.69 -9.10 18.28
C VAL A 74 8.42 -8.73 19.04
N HIS A 75 7.98 -9.61 19.93
CA HIS A 75 6.84 -9.40 20.81
C HIS A 75 7.34 -9.17 22.23
N GLY A 76 6.87 -8.12 22.87
CA GLY A 76 7.01 -7.90 24.31
C GLY A 76 5.63 -7.92 24.95
N THR A 77 5.43 -8.84 25.89
CA THR A 77 4.19 -8.94 26.67
C THR A 77 4.42 -8.37 28.07
N VAL A 78 3.57 -7.44 28.48
CA VAL A 78 3.62 -6.79 29.79
C VAL A 78 2.26 -6.89 30.50
N ASP A 79 2.28 -6.90 31.83
CA ASP A 79 1.04 -6.80 32.61
C ASP A 79 0.42 -5.41 32.48
N ILE A 80 -0.91 -5.35 32.24
CA ILE A 80 -1.62 -4.06 32.07
C ILE A 80 -1.62 -3.22 33.36
N GLN A 81 -1.57 -3.85 34.55
CA GLN A 81 -1.60 -3.11 35.81
C GLN A 81 -0.26 -2.43 36.06
N ASP A 82 0.85 -3.12 35.76
CA ASP A 82 2.21 -2.54 35.88
C ASP A 82 2.36 -1.37 34.90
N LEU A 83 1.93 -1.54 33.64
CA LEU A 83 1.97 -0.46 32.66
C LEU A 83 1.07 0.72 33.08
N LYS A 84 -0.13 0.46 33.59
CA LYS A 84 -1.04 1.50 34.08
C LYS A 84 -0.49 2.19 35.35
N ARG A 85 0.25 1.49 36.22
CA ARG A 85 0.92 2.07 37.37
C ARG A 85 1.94 3.12 36.92
N ALA A 86 2.88 2.76 36.04
CA ALA A 86 3.86 3.69 35.52
C ALA A 86 3.22 4.88 34.77
N CYS A 87 2.15 4.66 34.03
CA CYS A 87 1.40 5.73 33.38
C CYS A 87 0.74 6.67 34.37
N ARG A 88 0.18 6.15 35.47
CA ARG A 88 -0.45 6.96 36.54
C ARG A 88 0.58 7.80 37.31
N GLU A 89 1.76 7.26 37.58
CA GLU A 89 2.85 8.01 38.23
C GLU A 89 3.27 9.24 37.41
N LYS A 90 3.20 9.13 36.07
CA LYS A 90 3.47 10.25 35.15
C LYS A 90 2.22 11.05 34.76
N GLY A 91 1.04 10.65 35.20
CA GLY A 91 -0.23 11.34 34.87
C GLY A 91 -0.66 11.27 33.41
N VAL A 92 -0.29 10.21 32.69
CA VAL A 92 -0.49 10.10 31.24
C VAL A 92 -1.25 8.82 30.85
N SER A 93 -1.77 8.79 29.61
CA SER A 93 -2.36 7.57 29.04
C SER A 93 -1.29 6.60 28.52
N VAL A 94 -1.65 5.31 28.41
CA VAL A 94 -0.79 4.27 27.88
C VAL A 94 -0.22 4.64 26.49
N THR A 95 -1.06 5.16 25.59
CA THR A 95 -0.60 5.56 24.25
C THR A 95 0.42 6.70 24.31
N LYS A 96 0.21 7.71 25.18
CA LYS A 96 1.17 8.80 25.37
C LYS A 96 2.51 8.28 25.89
N TYR A 97 2.47 7.41 26.89
CA TYR A 97 3.66 6.81 27.50
C TYR A 97 4.46 5.98 26.50
N LEU A 98 3.80 5.05 25.80
CA LEU A 98 4.47 4.21 24.80
C LEU A 98 5.01 5.02 23.60
N THR A 99 4.29 6.09 23.18
CA THR A 99 4.79 6.98 22.13
C THR A 99 6.05 7.72 22.57
N ALA A 100 6.07 8.22 23.79
CA ALA A 100 7.25 8.88 24.35
C ALA A 100 8.42 7.92 24.51
N SER A 101 8.17 6.71 25.03
CA SER A 101 9.20 5.65 25.14
C SER A 101 9.78 5.28 23.77
N LEU A 102 8.95 5.21 22.72
CA LEU A 102 9.41 4.93 21.38
C LEU A 102 10.29 6.05 20.80
N ILE A 103 9.86 7.31 20.95
CA ILE A 103 10.65 8.49 20.53
C ILE A 103 11.98 8.53 21.26
N TRP A 104 11.94 8.32 22.59
CA TRP A 104 13.15 8.29 23.43
C TRP A 104 14.11 7.19 22.98
N SER A 105 13.61 5.98 22.72
CA SER A 105 14.45 4.86 22.27
C SER A 105 15.08 5.12 20.89
N ILE A 106 14.32 5.72 19.96
CA ILE A 106 14.87 6.14 18.66
C ILE A 106 15.99 7.16 18.85
N CYS A 107 15.79 8.11 19.77
CA CYS A 107 16.78 9.14 20.10
C CYS A 107 18.07 8.52 20.65
N GLN A 108 17.94 7.57 21.60
CA GLN A 108 19.10 6.90 22.21
C GLN A 108 19.87 6.04 21.21
N VAL A 109 19.18 5.26 20.37
CA VAL A 109 19.79 4.26 19.50
C VAL A 109 20.38 4.87 18.23
N TYR A 110 19.74 5.88 17.67
CA TYR A 110 20.10 6.41 16.35
C TYR A 110 20.63 7.85 16.36
N MET A 111 20.56 8.54 17.51
CA MET A 111 21.01 9.92 17.67
C MET A 111 21.92 10.11 18.87
N ASP A 112 22.47 9.03 19.44
CA ASP A 112 23.36 9.02 20.61
C ASP A 112 22.83 9.85 21.78
N GLY A 113 21.49 9.81 21.99
CA GLY A 113 20.81 10.57 23.05
C GLY A 113 20.71 12.08 22.82
N THR A 114 21.29 12.58 21.72
CA THR A 114 21.29 14.03 21.42
C THR A 114 20.48 14.26 20.14
N PRO A 115 19.17 14.54 20.26
CA PRO A 115 18.33 14.78 19.09
C PRO A 115 18.77 16.05 18.37
N GLY A 116 18.96 15.96 17.04
CA GLY A 116 19.39 17.09 16.21
C GLY A 116 19.05 16.90 14.74
N GLY A 117 18.96 17.99 13.98
CA GLY A 117 18.76 18.01 12.55
C GLY A 117 17.32 17.78 12.11
N GLN A 118 16.90 16.54 11.94
CA GLN A 118 15.53 16.20 11.51
C GLN A 118 14.67 15.72 12.70
N PRO A 119 13.37 16.13 12.77
CA PRO A 119 12.50 15.69 13.85
C PRO A 119 12.21 14.19 13.78
N ILE A 120 12.02 13.55 14.93
CA ILE A 120 11.48 12.20 15.03
C ILE A 120 9.96 12.29 14.92
N GLY A 121 9.38 11.73 13.87
CA GLY A 121 7.92 11.76 13.65
C GLY A 121 7.29 10.40 13.86
N ILE A 122 6.39 10.27 14.83
CA ILE A 122 5.59 9.06 15.04
C ILE A 122 4.19 9.25 14.50
N ASN A 123 3.79 8.35 13.62
CA ASN A 123 2.48 8.29 13.02
C ASN A 123 1.52 7.48 13.90
N LEU A 124 0.43 8.11 14.37
CA LEU A 124 -0.56 7.49 15.25
C LEU A 124 -1.92 7.42 14.56
N PRO A 125 -2.40 6.22 14.18
CA PRO A 125 -3.79 6.03 13.77
C PRO A 125 -4.74 6.17 14.97
N ILE A 126 -5.75 7.02 14.83
CA ILE A 126 -6.76 7.32 15.86
C ILE A 126 -8.10 6.72 15.43
N ASN A 127 -8.68 5.87 16.26
CA ASN A 127 -10.03 5.33 16.05
C ASN A 127 -11.09 6.43 16.22
N LEU A 128 -11.79 6.77 15.15
CA LEU A 128 -12.79 7.83 15.17
C LEU A 128 -14.15 7.40 15.73
N ARG A 129 -14.38 6.10 15.87
CA ARG A 129 -15.70 5.58 16.29
C ARG A 129 -16.15 6.15 17.64
N ALA A 130 -15.25 6.23 18.61
CA ALA A 130 -15.55 6.78 19.93
C ALA A 130 -15.92 8.27 19.89
N PHE A 131 -15.34 9.05 18.97
CA PHE A 131 -15.59 10.49 18.84
C PHE A 131 -16.90 10.80 18.11
N PHE A 132 -17.36 9.89 17.22
CA PHE A 132 -18.50 10.11 16.34
C PHE A 132 -19.66 9.14 16.55
N GLY A 133 -19.57 8.26 17.56
CA GLY A 133 -20.64 7.31 17.86
C GLY A 133 -20.96 6.35 16.70
N SER A 134 -19.94 5.89 16.00
CA SER A 134 -20.10 4.98 14.86
C SER A 134 -19.76 3.54 15.25
N ASP A 135 -20.54 2.60 14.76
CA ASP A 135 -20.37 1.15 14.90
C ASP A 135 -19.99 0.47 13.57
N THR A 136 -19.60 1.26 12.56
CA THR A 136 -19.23 0.73 11.24
C THR A 136 -18.09 -0.27 11.30
N ALA A 137 -18.20 -1.37 10.55
CA ALA A 137 -17.11 -2.32 10.33
C ALA A 137 -16.10 -1.83 9.28
N SER A 138 -16.47 -0.81 8.48
CA SER A 138 -15.59 -0.19 7.49
C SER A 138 -14.47 0.60 8.17
N ASN A 139 -13.41 0.93 7.43
CA ASN A 139 -12.32 1.76 7.96
C ASN A 139 -12.84 3.15 8.35
N PHE A 140 -12.67 3.51 9.63
CA PHE A 140 -13.02 4.82 10.15
C PHE A 140 -11.97 5.25 11.18
N PHE A 141 -10.91 5.88 10.71
CA PHE A 141 -9.78 6.34 11.52
C PHE A 141 -9.19 7.64 10.94
N ALA A 142 -8.60 8.44 11.77
CA ALA A 142 -7.73 9.54 11.35
C ALA A 142 -6.29 9.19 11.68
N VAL A 143 -5.38 9.90 11.06
CA VAL A 143 -3.95 9.78 11.35
C VAL A 143 -3.47 11.11 11.89
N THR A 144 -2.78 11.07 13.03
CA THR A 144 -2.06 12.23 13.56
C THR A 144 -0.58 11.90 13.64
N ALA A 145 0.28 12.88 13.44
CA ALA A 145 1.70 12.72 13.67
C ALA A 145 2.09 13.49 14.92
N ILE A 146 2.98 12.90 15.68
CA ILE A 146 3.64 13.50 16.83
C ILE A 146 5.10 13.67 16.45
N ASP A 147 5.54 14.90 16.36
CA ASP A 147 6.88 15.25 15.93
C ASP A 147 7.70 15.76 17.16
N TYR A 148 8.83 15.12 17.42
CA TYR A 148 9.78 15.63 18.41
C TYR A 148 10.97 16.28 17.69
N ASP A 149 11.10 17.60 17.88
CA ASP A 149 12.19 18.40 17.30
C ASP A 149 13.26 18.58 18.38
N GLY A 150 14.41 17.96 18.17
CA GLY A 150 15.50 17.98 19.13
C GLY A 150 16.18 19.35 19.31
N GLU A 151 15.96 20.28 18.38
CA GLU A 151 16.44 21.67 18.57
C GLU A 151 15.68 22.38 19.72
N LYS A 152 14.53 21.84 20.12
CA LYS A 152 13.63 22.41 21.14
C LYS A 152 13.59 21.64 22.45
N GLY A 153 14.33 20.53 22.55
CA GLY A 153 14.31 19.64 23.70
C GLY A 153 15.69 19.11 24.06
N ASP A 154 15.84 18.63 25.29
CA ASP A 154 17.10 18.13 25.84
C ASP A 154 17.31 16.62 25.63
N GLY A 155 16.38 15.93 24.94
CA GLY A 155 16.44 14.48 24.72
C GLY A 155 16.06 13.63 25.94
N SER A 156 15.76 14.23 27.09
CA SER A 156 15.31 13.50 28.26
C SER A 156 13.90 12.92 28.05
N PHE A 157 13.62 11.79 28.73
CA PHE A 157 12.31 11.16 28.64
C PHE A 157 11.17 12.11 29.05
N ASP A 158 11.36 12.89 30.09
CA ASP A 158 10.33 13.82 30.62
C ASP A 158 10.07 14.97 29.62
N SER A 159 11.08 15.50 28.96
CA SER A 159 10.93 16.51 27.90
C SER A 159 10.17 15.94 26.70
N ILE A 160 10.50 14.73 26.27
CA ILE A 160 9.82 14.04 25.18
C ILE A 160 8.36 13.76 25.56
N LEU A 161 8.11 13.26 26.76
CA LEU A 161 6.78 12.96 27.27
C LEU A 161 5.90 14.21 27.31
N ALA A 162 6.44 15.33 27.79
CA ALA A 162 5.72 16.62 27.81
C ALA A 162 5.35 17.08 26.39
N ALA A 163 6.28 16.97 25.42
CA ALA A 163 6.02 17.31 24.03
C ALA A 163 4.95 16.40 23.39
N VAL A 164 5.00 15.09 23.65
CA VAL A 164 3.98 14.11 23.21
C VAL A 164 2.62 14.44 23.79
N CYS A 165 2.54 14.70 25.10
CA CYS A 165 1.29 15.04 25.77
C CYS A 165 0.66 16.29 25.19
N SER A 166 1.42 17.36 25.06
CA SER A 166 0.94 18.64 24.49
C SER A 166 0.39 18.46 23.09
N GLN A 167 1.13 17.76 22.21
CA GLN A 167 0.70 17.55 20.81
C GLN A 167 -0.50 16.62 20.69
N MET A 168 -0.57 15.55 21.50
CA MET A 168 -1.71 14.64 21.48
C MET A 168 -2.98 15.33 21.98
N ASP A 169 -2.90 16.09 23.08
CA ASP A 169 -4.04 16.83 23.63
C ASP A 169 -4.52 17.92 22.68
N ASP A 170 -3.61 18.55 21.95
CA ASP A 170 -3.95 19.55 20.95
C ASP A 170 -4.53 18.94 19.67
N ASN A 171 -4.01 17.81 19.20
CA ASN A 171 -4.38 17.23 17.91
C ASN A 171 -5.58 16.26 17.97
N ILE A 172 -5.79 15.57 19.10
CA ILE A 172 -6.83 14.54 19.25
C ILE A 172 -8.07 15.14 19.93
N VAL A 173 -8.56 16.22 19.37
CA VAL A 173 -9.83 16.85 19.78
C VAL A 173 -10.84 16.73 18.63
N LYS A 174 -12.14 16.61 18.98
CA LYS A 174 -13.20 16.32 18.02
C LYS A 174 -13.23 17.32 16.86
N GLU A 175 -13.05 18.62 17.16
CA GLU A 175 -13.07 19.71 16.17
C GLU A 175 -11.96 19.56 15.12
N LYS A 176 -10.73 19.19 15.53
CA LYS A 176 -9.62 18.96 14.60
C LYS A 176 -9.79 17.68 13.78
N LEU A 177 -10.39 16.66 14.38
CA LEU A 177 -10.75 15.43 13.67
C LEU A 177 -11.85 15.68 12.64
N GLU A 178 -12.86 16.50 12.93
CA GLU A 178 -13.88 16.96 11.97
C GLU A 178 -13.25 17.73 10.81
N GLN A 179 -12.28 18.61 11.07
CA GLN A 179 -11.54 19.34 10.04
C GLN A 179 -10.76 18.37 9.12
N THR A 180 -10.16 17.31 9.68
CA THR A 180 -9.44 16.29 8.92
C THR A 180 -10.39 15.49 8.03
N ILE A 181 -11.56 15.08 8.56
CA ILE A 181 -12.62 14.43 7.78
C ILE A 181 -13.08 15.35 6.65
N SER A 182 -13.36 16.63 6.98
CA SER A 182 -13.79 17.64 6.02
C SER A 182 -12.79 17.80 4.87
N TYR A 183 -11.50 17.90 5.18
CA TYR A 183 -10.45 18.01 4.16
C TYR A 183 -10.43 16.80 3.21
N ASN A 184 -10.43 15.59 3.78
CA ASN A 184 -10.35 14.35 3.00
C ASN A 184 -11.58 14.17 2.10
N VAL A 185 -12.79 14.28 2.66
CA VAL A 185 -14.05 14.10 1.95
C VAL A 185 -14.29 15.23 0.91
N SER A 186 -13.94 16.49 1.23
CA SER A 186 -14.05 17.60 0.28
C SER A 186 -13.21 17.38 -0.97
N ASN A 187 -11.99 16.80 -0.81
CA ASN A 187 -11.13 16.48 -1.94
C ASN A 187 -11.72 15.36 -2.82
N GLU A 188 -12.35 14.37 -2.20
CA GLU A 188 -12.99 13.26 -2.91
C GLU A 188 -14.27 13.71 -3.64
N LYS A 189 -15.05 14.65 -3.07
CA LYS A 189 -16.27 15.18 -3.66
C LYS A 189 -16.07 16.07 -4.89
N LYS A 190 -14.85 16.51 -5.18
CA LYS A 190 -14.57 17.33 -6.36
C LYS A 190 -14.90 16.55 -7.64
N TRP A 191 -15.73 17.11 -8.51
CA TRP A 191 -16.21 16.43 -9.71
C TRP A 191 -15.07 15.92 -10.61
N TYR A 192 -14.00 16.69 -10.78
CA TYR A 192 -12.85 16.29 -11.59
C TYR A 192 -12.08 15.12 -10.97
N VAL A 193 -12.04 15.01 -9.63
CA VAL A 193 -11.43 13.86 -8.95
C VAL A 193 -12.26 12.60 -9.17
N ARG A 194 -13.60 12.73 -9.21
CA ARG A 194 -14.51 11.60 -9.46
C ARG A 194 -14.38 11.04 -10.87
N ILE A 195 -14.26 11.90 -11.87
CA ILE A 195 -14.14 11.50 -13.28
C ILE A 195 -12.77 10.91 -13.60
N LEU A 196 -11.71 11.26 -12.86
CA LEU A 196 -10.37 10.74 -13.12
C LEU A 196 -10.34 9.22 -13.08
N PRO A 197 -9.82 8.56 -14.14
CA PRO A 197 -9.62 7.12 -14.14
C PRO A 197 -8.75 6.63 -12.97
N LEU A 198 -9.00 5.43 -12.48
CA LEU A 198 -8.34 4.88 -11.29
C LEU A 198 -6.81 4.86 -11.41
N PHE A 199 -6.26 4.61 -12.61
CA PHE A 199 -4.81 4.60 -12.81
C PHE A 199 -4.18 5.98 -12.56
N VAL A 200 -4.85 7.08 -12.95
CA VAL A 200 -4.41 8.45 -12.67
C VAL A 200 -4.51 8.76 -11.19
N LYS A 201 -5.63 8.36 -10.56
CA LYS A 201 -5.79 8.45 -9.09
C LYS A 201 -4.69 7.69 -8.37
N TRP A 202 -4.37 6.48 -8.83
CA TRP A 202 -3.33 5.65 -8.22
C TRP A 202 -1.92 6.29 -8.32
N LEU A 203 -1.59 6.90 -9.45
CA LEU A 203 -0.33 7.65 -9.61
C LEU A 203 -0.30 8.87 -8.69
N ALA A 204 -1.38 9.64 -8.63
CA ALA A 204 -1.51 10.82 -7.76
C ALA A 204 -1.44 10.42 -6.27
N LEU A 205 -2.20 9.39 -5.87
CA LEU A 205 -2.18 8.86 -4.51
C LEU A 205 -0.81 8.29 -4.14
N GLY A 206 -0.15 7.60 -5.07
CA GLY A 206 1.22 7.12 -4.87
C GLY A 206 2.21 8.25 -4.62
N PHE A 207 2.08 9.37 -5.32
CA PHE A 207 2.90 10.56 -5.11
C PHE A 207 2.60 11.22 -3.75
N ILE A 208 1.31 11.40 -3.41
CA ILE A 208 0.86 11.96 -2.13
C ILE A 208 1.33 11.07 -0.98
N PHE A 209 1.15 9.75 -1.10
CA PHE A 209 1.61 8.79 -0.10
C PHE A 209 3.13 8.90 0.12
N ARG A 210 3.92 8.92 -0.96
CA ARG A 210 5.38 9.08 -0.86
C ARG A 210 5.80 10.39 -0.20
N ARG A 211 5.04 11.46 -0.43
CA ARG A 211 5.30 12.77 0.20
C ARG A 211 4.96 12.73 1.69
N ASN A 212 3.82 12.17 2.06
CA ASN A 212 3.38 12.06 3.45
C ASN A 212 4.28 11.11 4.25
N ASP A 213 4.69 9.99 3.64
CA ASP A 213 5.56 9.00 4.28
C ASP A 213 6.97 9.56 4.65
N ARG A 214 7.40 10.65 3.99
CA ARG A 214 8.63 11.36 4.36
C ARG A 214 8.55 12.04 5.74
N ALA A 215 7.36 12.33 6.18
CA ALA A 215 7.10 13.05 7.42
C ALA A 215 7.11 12.14 8.66
N HIS A 216 7.26 10.83 8.50
CA HIS A 216 7.18 9.90 9.61
C HIS A 216 8.41 9.01 9.68
N THR A 217 8.99 8.92 10.87
CA THR A 217 10.08 7.99 11.18
C THR A 217 9.51 6.59 11.32
N MET A 218 8.44 6.43 12.11
CA MET A 218 7.83 5.15 12.45
C MET A 218 6.32 5.30 12.67
N THR A 219 5.58 4.20 12.60
CA THR A 219 4.16 4.14 12.97
C THR A 219 4.01 3.34 14.25
N LEU A 220 3.27 3.87 15.23
CA LEU A 220 2.77 3.16 16.40
C LEU A 220 1.26 3.08 16.30
N SER A 221 0.69 1.88 16.29
CA SER A 221 -0.75 1.67 16.26
C SER A 221 -1.22 0.92 17.50
N ASN A 222 -2.01 1.57 18.32
CA ASN A 222 -2.65 0.94 19.47
C ASN A 222 -4.13 0.73 19.17
N ILE A 223 -4.55 -0.54 19.01
CA ILE A 223 -5.97 -0.88 18.78
C ILE A 223 -6.76 -1.07 20.06
N GLY A 224 -6.11 -1.02 21.22
CA GLY A 224 -6.73 -1.20 22.51
C GLY A 224 -7.04 -2.67 22.85
N PRO A 225 -7.99 -2.91 23.76
CA PRO A 225 -8.34 -4.25 24.20
C PRO A 225 -9.13 -5.01 23.10
N ILE A 226 -8.75 -6.27 22.93
CA ILE A 226 -9.51 -7.27 22.17
C ILE A 226 -10.30 -8.08 23.19
N THR A 227 -11.60 -8.26 22.96
CA THR A 227 -12.47 -9.05 23.84
C THR A 227 -12.99 -10.25 23.10
N MET A 228 -13.05 -11.41 23.75
CA MET A 228 -13.70 -12.62 23.28
C MET A 228 -14.82 -12.99 24.23
N ASP A 229 -15.78 -13.77 23.73
CA ASP A 229 -16.87 -14.28 24.57
C ASP A 229 -16.29 -15.25 25.60
N GLU A 230 -16.91 -15.32 26.79
CA GLU A 230 -16.35 -16.03 27.96
C GLU A 230 -16.03 -17.50 27.64
N GLU A 231 -16.85 -18.14 26.85
CA GLU A 231 -16.71 -19.55 26.46
C GLU A 231 -15.45 -19.88 25.66
N TYR A 232 -14.79 -18.87 25.03
CA TYR A 232 -13.60 -19.06 24.19
C TYR A 232 -12.31 -18.59 24.87
N ARG A 233 -12.41 -17.86 25.99
CA ARG A 233 -11.27 -17.18 26.61
C ARG A 233 -10.15 -18.11 27.03
N ASP A 234 -10.50 -19.26 27.62
CA ASP A 234 -9.55 -20.21 28.20
C ASP A 234 -8.72 -20.92 27.11
N GLU A 235 -9.18 -20.94 25.86
CA GLU A 235 -8.46 -21.58 24.75
C GLU A 235 -7.60 -20.60 23.95
N ILE A 236 -7.63 -19.30 24.29
CA ILE A 236 -6.87 -18.25 23.60
C ILE A 236 -5.85 -17.67 24.56
N GLU A 237 -4.59 -17.89 24.26
CA GLU A 237 -3.50 -17.39 25.09
C GLU A 237 -3.25 -15.90 24.88
N ASN A 238 -3.26 -15.44 23.62
CA ASN A 238 -2.87 -14.07 23.31
C ASN A 238 -3.31 -13.62 21.92
N PHE A 239 -3.26 -12.30 21.67
CA PHE A 239 -3.38 -11.67 20.37
C PHE A 239 -2.18 -10.76 20.11
N HIS A 240 -1.69 -10.76 18.87
CA HIS A 240 -0.61 -9.89 18.43
C HIS A 240 -1.04 -9.02 17.26
N LEU A 241 -0.62 -7.76 17.26
CA LEU A 241 -0.85 -6.83 16.17
C LEU A 241 0.43 -6.62 15.37
N LEU A 242 0.49 -7.22 14.18
CA LEU A 242 1.59 -7.02 13.25
C LEU A 242 1.20 -5.96 12.21
N ILE A 243 2.13 -5.04 11.94
CA ILE A 243 1.95 -3.96 10.96
C ILE A 243 3.03 -4.10 9.90
N GLY A 244 2.66 -4.41 8.67
CA GLY A 244 3.61 -4.55 7.57
C GLY A 244 4.46 -3.30 7.36
N VAL A 245 5.75 -3.47 7.21
CA VAL A 245 6.73 -2.41 7.01
C VAL A 245 6.68 -1.81 5.59
N SER A 246 7.30 -0.66 5.40
CA SER A 246 7.44 -0.01 4.10
C SER A 246 8.88 0.41 3.86
N LYS A 247 9.23 0.71 2.59
CA LYS A 247 10.61 1.14 2.25
C LYS A 247 11.12 2.36 3.02
N ARG A 248 10.22 3.18 3.55
CA ARG A 248 10.56 4.43 4.26
C ARG A 248 10.28 4.37 5.76
N GLN A 249 9.52 3.38 6.18
CA GLN A 249 9.31 3.04 7.57
C GLN A 249 9.72 1.57 7.74
N PRO A 250 11.01 1.33 7.93
CA PRO A 250 11.59 0.00 7.98
C PRO A 250 11.26 -0.75 9.27
N ALA A 251 10.71 -0.06 10.25
CA ALA A 251 10.16 -0.64 11.48
C ALA A 251 8.81 -0.02 11.81
N LYS A 252 7.94 -0.78 12.49
CA LYS A 252 6.63 -0.35 12.98
C LYS A 252 6.31 -1.06 14.29
N CYS A 253 5.48 -0.40 15.12
CA CYS A 253 5.07 -0.91 16.42
C CYS A 253 3.55 -1.05 16.48
N GLY A 254 3.06 -2.25 16.76
CA GLY A 254 1.66 -2.58 17.00
C GLY A 254 1.42 -2.86 18.46
N VAL A 255 0.32 -2.37 19.02
CA VAL A 255 -0.07 -2.58 20.43
C VAL A 255 -1.52 -3.06 20.49
N CYS A 256 -1.76 -4.14 21.23
CA CYS A 256 -3.09 -4.60 21.57
C CYS A 256 -3.08 -5.17 22.99
N ALA A 257 -4.25 -5.30 23.60
CA ALA A 257 -4.37 -5.89 24.93
C ALA A 257 -5.39 -7.05 24.90
N TYR A 258 -5.11 -8.10 25.66
CA TYR A 258 -5.99 -9.24 25.85
C TYR A 258 -5.81 -9.82 27.26
N GLU A 259 -6.91 -10.08 27.96
CA GLU A 259 -6.98 -10.73 29.28
C GLU A 259 -5.89 -10.25 30.26
N GLY A 260 -5.82 -8.92 30.45
CA GLY A 260 -4.88 -8.30 31.39
C GLY A 260 -3.43 -8.16 30.90
N LYS A 261 -3.11 -8.67 29.74
CA LYS A 261 -1.79 -8.55 29.11
C LYS A 261 -1.82 -7.50 28.00
N VAL A 262 -0.74 -6.75 27.82
CA VAL A 262 -0.53 -5.83 26.71
C VAL A 262 0.60 -6.36 25.85
N ASN A 263 0.32 -6.58 24.59
CA ASN A 263 1.27 -7.06 23.59
C ASN A 263 1.76 -5.90 22.76
N ILE A 264 3.06 -5.68 22.79
CA ILE A 264 3.78 -4.67 22.02
C ILE A 264 4.63 -5.40 21.00
N THR A 265 4.31 -5.22 19.73
CA THR A 265 4.93 -5.98 18.63
C THR A 265 5.71 -5.03 17.73
N PHE A 266 6.99 -5.28 17.58
CA PHE A 266 7.81 -4.64 16.56
C PHE A 266 7.90 -5.51 15.33
N THR A 267 7.64 -4.94 14.17
CA THR A 267 7.89 -5.55 12.86
C THR A 267 8.93 -4.70 12.15
N LYS A 268 10.03 -5.31 11.71
CA LYS A 268 11.16 -4.60 11.11
C LYS A 268 11.83 -5.37 9.98
N VAL A 269 12.59 -4.67 9.16
CA VAL A 269 13.44 -5.25 8.10
C VAL A 269 14.93 -5.17 8.43
N PHE A 270 15.30 -4.67 9.61
CA PHE A 270 16.68 -4.60 10.09
C PHE A 270 17.09 -5.89 10.80
N ALA A 271 18.38 -6.24 10.68
CA ALA A 271 18.94 -7.40 11.33
C ALA A 271 19.17 -7.19 12.83
N ASP A 272 19.51 -5.96 13.24
CA ASP A 272 19.79 -5.62 14.64
C ASP A 272 18.51 -5.42 15.46
N SER A 273 18.60 -5.61 16.79
CA SER A 273 17.49 -5.44 17.75
C SER A 273 17.68 -4.25 18.70
N ARG A 274 18.62 -3.36 18.40
CA ARG A 274 18.97 -2.25 19.30
C ARG A 274 17.78 -1.38 19.71
N LEU A 275 16.84 -1.13 18.78
CA LEU A 275 15.66 -0.32 19.06
C LEU A 275 14.74 -1.01 20.08
N GLU A 276 14.42 -2.27 19.83
CA GLU A 276 13.54 -3.07 20.69
C GLU A 276 14.17 -3.29 22.06
N ASP A 277 15.45 -3.63 22.09
CA ASP A 277 16.19 -3.84 23.33
C ASP A 277 16.21 -2.57 24.18
N CYS A 278 16.45 -1.40 23.57
CA CYS A 278 16.39 -0.11 24.25
C CYS A 278 14.97 0.22 24.74
N PHE A 279 13.97 -0.03 23.90
CA PHE A 279 12.57 0.25 24.24
C PHE A 279 12.08 -0.62 25.40
N PHE A 280 12.28 -1.94 25.32
CA PHE A 280 11.85 -2.85 26.37
C PHE A 280 12.69 -2.71 27.64
N GLY A 281 14.00 -2.47 27.52
CA GLY A 281 14.86 -2.17 28.65
C GLY A 281 14.43 -0.87 29.40
N HIS A 282 13.92 0.14 28.68
CA HIS A 282 13.34 1.33 29.30
C HIS A 282 12.07 1.02 30.09
N LEU A 283 11.21 0.12 29.59
CA LEU A 283 10.02 -0.32 30.33
C LEU A 283 10.41 -1.09 31.60
N GLU A 284 11.39 -1.99 31.53
CA GLU A 284 11.89 -2.73 32.67
C GLU A 284 12.50 -1.80 33.73
N GLN A 285 13.27 -0.80 33.34
CA GLN A 285 13.80 0.22 34.24
C GLN A 285 12.70 1.03 34.93
N ALA A 286 11.55 1.19 34.28
CA ALA A 286 10.36 1.80 34.88
C ALA A 286 9.54 0.84 35.76
N GLY A 287 10.07 -0.36 36.05
CA GLY A 287 9.41 -1.37 36.89
C GLY A 287 8.28 -2.12 36.19
N ILE A 288 8.31 -2.20 34.85
CA ILE A 288 7.36 -2.95 34.04
C ILE A 288 8.07 -4.20 33.50
N PRO A 289 7.90 -5.40 34.10
CA PRO A 289 8.51 -6.63 33.62
C PRO A 289 8.02 -6.96 32.19
N VAL A 290 8.94 -7.35 31.31
CA VAL A 290 8.63 -7.66 29.91
C VAL A 290 8.97 -9.12 29.59
N ALA A 291 8.01 -9.90 29.15
CA ALA A 291 8.24 -11.21 28.56
C ALA A 291 8.48 -11.04 27.05
N LEU A 292 9.71 -11.33 26.61
CA LEU A 292 10.12 -11.17 25.20
C LEU A 292 10.00 -12.49 24.43
N GLU A 293 9.38 -12.41 23.27
CA GLU A 293 9.34 -13.46 22.26
C GLU A 293 9.78 -12.87 20.92
N SER A 294 10.66 -13.54 20.21
CA SER A 294 11.05 -13.13 18.87
C SER A 294 10.98 -14.31 17.91
N ASN A 295 10.64 -14.05 16.65
CA ASN A 295 10.78 -15.05 15.61
C ASN A 295 12.26 -15.38 15.30
N GLY A 296 13.16 -14.83 16.10
CA GLY A 296 14.59 -15.03 16.25
C GLY A 296 15.32 -15.32 14.97
N LEU A 297 16.40 -14.61 14.73
CA LEU A 297 17.41 -15.05 13.74
C LEU A 297 18.18 -16.30 14.23
N ALA A 298 18.03 -16.68 15.49
CA ALA A 298 18.47 -17.97 15.99
C ALA A 298 17.51 -19.05 15.47
N LYS A 299 17.92 -19.77 14.43
CA LYS A 299 17.26 -21.02 14.02
C LYS A 299 17.14 -21.88 15.27
N PRO A 300 15.92 -22.29 15.70
CA PRO A 300 15.85 -23.34 16.73
C PRO A 300 16.57 -24.56 16.19
N GLU A 301 17.49 -25.14 16.96
CA GLU A 301 18.24 -26.35 16.57
C GLU A 301 17.32 -27.53 16.17
N ALA A 302 16.05 -27.48 16.52
CA ALA A 302 15.01 -28.46 16.20
C ALA A 302 14.45 -28.40 14.78
N TRP A 303 14.65 -27.31 14.04
CA TRP A 303 14.24 -27.23 12.64
C TRP A 303 15.37 -27.64 11.71
N LYS A 304 15.76 -28.90 11.79
CA LYS A 304 16.53 -29.54 10.74
C LYS A 304 15.66 -29.61 9.50
N ASP A 305 16.10 -28.88 8.51
CA ASP A 305 15.50 -28.65 7.21
C ASP A 305 14.82 -29.90 6.63
N THR A 306 13.49 -29.95 6.71
CA THR A 306 12.67 -30.93 5.97
C THR A 306 12.48 -30.48 4.52
N TYR A 307 12.75 -29.21 4.24
CA TYR A 307 12.73 -28.66 2.88
C TYR A 307 14.09 -28.03 2.57
N PRO A 308 14.64 -28.28 1.37
CA PRO A 308 15.86 -27.60 0.94
C PRO A 308 15.59 -26.09 0.96
N VAL A 309 16.42 -25.36 1.70
CA VAL A 309 16.40 -23.89 1.68
C VAL A 309 16.78 -23.48 0.27
N VAL A 310 15.79 -23.11 -0.52
CA VAL A 310 16.05 -22.47 -1.81
C VAL A 310 16.60 -21.08 -1.50
N GLU A 311 17.90 -20.97 -1.35
CA GLU A 311 18.59 -19.69 -1.25
C GLU A 311 18.42 -18.95 -2.60
N TYR A 312 17.34 -18.20 -2.70
CA TYR A 312 17.16 -17.26 -3.80
C TYR A 312 18.11 -16.08 -3.58
N ASP A 313 19.31 -16.17 -4.14
CA ASP A 313 20.24 -15.04 -4.12
C ASP A 313 19.70 -13.89 -4.97
N LYS A 314 18.87 -13.04 -4.34
CA LYS A 314 18.32 -11.83 -4.96
C LYS A 314 19.39 -10.93 -5.58
N ASN A 315 20.62 -11.00 -5.08
CA ASN A 315 21.72 -10.19 -5.60
C ASN A 315 22.26 -10.75 -6.92
N LYS A 316 22.31 -12.08 -7.07
CA LYS A 316 22.62 -12.72 -8.36
C LYS A 316 21.57 -12.39 -9.42
N TRP A 317 20.29 -12.49 -9.08
CA TRP A 317 19.20 -12.14 -10.00
C TRP A 317 19.21 -10.65 -10.37
N LYS A 318 19.45 -9.76 -9.42
CA LYS A 318 19.61 -8.32 -9.74
C LYS A 318 20.81 -8.07 -10.65
N LYS A 319 21.95 -8.72 -10.39
CA LYS A 319 23.15 -8.60 -11.25
C LYS A 319 22.86 -9.12 -12.67
N LEU A 320 22.20 -10.26 -12.83
CA LEU A 320 21.78 -10.79 -14.13
C LEU A 320 20.88 -9.82 -14.89
N VAL A 321 19.91 -9.22 -14.21
CA VAL A 321 19.02 -8.20 -14.79
C VAL A 321 19.80 -6.97 -15.24
N TYR A 322 20.73 -6.47 -14.41
CA TYR A 322 21.59 -5.34 -14.80
C TYR A 322 22.51 -5.68 -15.97
N ILE A 323 23.09 -6.88 -16.00
CA ILE A 323 23.91 -7.37 -17.13
C ILE A 323 23.06 -7.42 -18.39
N PHE A 324 21.84 -7.98 -18.32
CA PHE A 324 20.91 -8.05 -19.46
C PHE A 324 20.61 -6.66 -20.04
N TYR A 325 20.23 -5.68 -19.19
CA TYR A 325 19.98 -4.32 -19.68
C TYR A 325 21.26 -3.61 -20.12
N GLY A 326 22.40 -3.92 -19.51
CA GLY A 326 23.70 -3.44 -19.97
C GLY A 326 24.04 -3.94 -21.37
N ILE A 327 23.77 -5.23 -21.66
CA ILE A 327 23.95 -5.80 -23.01
C ILE A 327 23.00 -5.13 -24.01
N LEU A 328 21.72 -4.94 -23.67
CA LEU A 328 20.76 -4.26 -24.54
C LEU A 328 21.21 -2.83 -24.86
N ALA A 329 21.71 -2.11 -23.86
CA ALA A 329 22.23 -0.75 -24.03
C ALA A 329 23.48 -0.74 -24.91
N ALA A 330 24.43 -1.66 -24.69
CA ALA A 330 25.63 -1.79 -25.51
C ALA A 330 25.29 -2.10 -26.98
N VAL A 331 24.37 -3.05 -27.22
CA VAL A 331 23.89 -3.36 -28.58
C VAL A 331 23.24 -2.14 -29.22
N ALA A 332 22.41 -1.39 -28.50
CA ALA A 332 21.77 -0.18 -29.02
C ALA A 332 22.82 0.88 -29.44
N VAL A 333 23.87 1.07 -28.62
CA VAL A 333 24.98 1.99 -28.94
C VAL A 333 25.73 1.52 -30.17
N VAL A 334 26.10 0.23 -30.25
CA VAL A 334 26.80 -0.33 -31.42
C VAL A 334 25.98 -0.14 -32.69
N LEU A 335 24.68 -0.46 -32.67
CA LEU A 335 23.81 -0.27 -33.82
C LEU A 335 23.69 1.21 -34.23
N GLY A 336 23.66 2.12 -33.27
CA GLY A 336 23.67 3.55 -33.54
C GLY A 336 24.96 4.00 -34.22
N VAL A 337 26.13 3.57 -33.71
CA VAL A 337 27.44 3.89 -34.28
C VAL A 337 27.57 3.29 -35.70
N VAL A 338 27.19 2.03 -35.89
CA VAL A 338 27.20 1.38 -37.21
C VAL A 338 26.32 2.15 -38.18
N ASN A 339 25.11 2.56 -37.77
CA ASN A 339 24.23 3.31 -38.67
C ASN A 339 24.80 4.67 -39.05
N ILE A 340 25.50 5.37 -38.13
CA ILE A 340 26.18 6.61 -38.44
C ILE A 340 27.31 6.36 -39.46
N ALA A 341 28.08 5.28 -39.30
CA ALA A 341 29.17 4.93 -40.17
C ALA A 341 28.73 4.44 -41.56
N THR A 342 27.54 3.81 -41.63
CA THR A 342 26.95 3.22 -42.85
C THR A 342 25.74 4.00 -43.35
N TYR A 343 25.63 5.27 -43.01
CA TYR A 343 24.46 6.09 -43.32
C TYR A 343 24.30 6.25 -44.84
N ASP A 344 23.20 5.70 -45.35
CA ASP A 344 22.78 5.84 -46.75
C ASP A 344 21.29 6.24 -46.80
N HIS A 345 21.02 7.51 -46.44
CA HIS A 345 19.70 8.15 -46.42
C HIS A 345 18.65 7.49 -45.52
N LEU A 346 18.94 6.34 -44.87
CA LEU A 346 18.03 5.65 -43.97
C LEU A 346 18.63 5.51 -42.54
N TRP A 347 17.91 6.05 -41.55
CA TRP A 347 18.21 5.86 -40.14
C TRP A 347 17.64 4.53 -39.60
N TRP A 348 18.15 3.39 -40.11
CA TRP A 348 17.64 2.06 -39.71
C TRP A 348 17.83 1.75 -38.22
N SER A 349 18.80 2.38 -37.56
CA SER A 349 18.94 2.30 -36.07
C SER A 349 17.74 2.90 -35.33
N GLY A 350 17.01 3.83 -35.95
CA GLY A 350 15.75 4.37 -35.48
C GLY A 350 14.60 3.34 -35.43
N ILE A 351 14.77 2.18 -36.09
CA ILE A 351 13.86 1.03 -35.94
C ILE A 351 14.42 0.04 -34.91
N ALA A 352 15.72 -0.26 -34.99
CA ALA A 352 16.35 -1.27 -34.15
C ALA A 352 16.39 -0.88 -32.67
N ILE A 353 16.73 0.38 -32.34
CA ILE A 353 16.80 0.86 -30.95
C ILE A 353 15.44 0.84 -30.23
N PRO A 354 14.34 1.36 -30.79
CA PRO A 354 13.01 1.18 -30.22
C PRO A 354 12.58 -0.27 -30.08
N GLY A 355 12.94 -1.14 -31.03
CA GLY A 355 12.71 -2.59 -30.94
C GLY A 355 13.41 -3.20 -29.73
N ILE A 356 14.67 -2.86 -29.48
CA ILE A 356 15.43 -3.28 -28.29
C ILE A 356 14.76 -2.74 -27.00
N ALA A 357 14.35 -1.48 -27.00
CA ALA A 357 13.66 -0.87 -25.87
C ALA A 357 12.33 -1.59 -25.58
N TYR A 358 11.56 -1.93 -26.62
CA TYR A 358 10.32 -2.69 -26.51
C TYR A 358 10.58 -4.11 -25.96
N ALA A 359 11.60 -4.82 -26.45
CA ALA A 359 11.99 -6.12 -25.91
C ALA A 359 12.38 -6.04 -24.42
N GLY A 360 13.11 -5.00 -24.02
CA GLY A 360 13.44 -4.73 -22.62
C GLY A 360 12.19 -4.46 -21.76
N LEU A 361 11.22 -3.73 -22.28
CA LEU A 361 9.94 -3.48 -21.63
C LEU A 361 9.15 -4.76 -21.42
N THR A 362 9.04 -5.62 -22.45
CA THR A 362 8.39 -6.93 -22.39
C THR A 362 9.01 -7.83 -21.31
N VAL A 363 10.33 -7.96 -21.30
CA VAL A 363 11.05 -8.75 -20.28
C VAL A 363 10.75 -8.20 -18.87
N ARG A 364 10.73 -6.88 -18.69
CA ARG A 364 10.48 -6.26 -17.40
C ARG A 364 9.07 -6.54 -16.87
N TYR A 365 8.05 -6.42 -17.70
CA TYR A 365 6.65 -6.51 -17.25
C TYR A 365 6.11 -7.93 -17.30
N SER A 366 6.47 -8.71 -18.32
CA SER A 366 5.97 -10.08 -18.49
C SER A 366 6.74 -11.10 -17.64
N ILE A 367 8.06 -10.93 -17.47
CA ILE A 367 8.91 -11.92 -16.81
C ILE A 367 9.29 -11.49 -15.39
N LEU A 368 9.86 -10.27 -15.22
CA LEU A 368 10.48 -9.87 -13.94
C LEU A 368 9.49 -9.38 -12.89
N LYS A 369 8.36 -8.78 -13.29
CA LYS A 369 7.42 -8.18 -12.32
C LYS A 369 6.24 -9.04 -11.94
N HIS A 370 6.01 -10.18 -12.59
CA HIS A 370 4.77 -10.97 -12.43
C HIS A 370 3.52 -10.07 -12.38
N ALA A 371 3.45 -9.11 -13.32
CA ALA A 371 2.37 -8.14 -13.38
C ALA A 371 1.05 -8.85 -13.70
N ASN A 372 -0.08 -8.29 -13.24
CA ASN A 372 -1.40 -8.76 -13.66
C ASN A 372 -1.47 -8.78 -15.21
N LEU A 373 -1.90 -9.90 -15.79
CA LEU A 373 -1.95 -10.11 -17.25
C LEU A 373 -2.67 -8.96 -17.97
N GLY A 374 -3.79 -8.45 -17.44
CA GLY A 374 -4.48 -7.32 -18.05
C GLY A 374 -3.63 -6.04 -18.10
N LYS A 375 -2.84 -5.78 -17.06
CA LYS A 375 -1.89 -4.67 -17.06
C LYS A 375 -0.78 -4.88 -18.09
N THR A 376 -0.29 -6.09 -18.22
CA THR A 376 0.73 -6.45 -19.21
C THR A 376 0.21 -6.19 -20.62
N VAL A 377 -1.02 -6.65 -20.95
CA VAL A 377 -1.65 -6.41 -22.26
C VAL A 377 -1.69 -4.92 -22.61
N VAL A 378 -2.13 -4.07 -21.67
CA VAL A 378 -2.21 -2.61 -21.93
C VAL A 378 -0.82 -2.01 -22.16
N ILE A 379 0.18 -2.35 -21.34
CA ILE A 379 1.54 -1.80 -21.47
C ILE A 379 2.20 -2.26 -22.78
N GLU A 380 2.06 -3.54 -23.11
CA GLU A 380 2.59 -4.11 -24.36
C GLU A 380 1.93 -3.46 -25.58
N THR A 381 0.62 -3.23 -25.53
CA THR A 381 -0.11 -2.55 -26.62
C THR A 381 0.44 -1.14 -26.85
N VAL A 382 0.60 -0.34 -25.77
CA VAL A 382 1.16 1.01 -25.88
C VAL A 382 2.60 0.98 -26.38
N GLY A 383 3.42 0.07 -25.88
CA GLY A 383 4.81 -0.12 -26.35
C GLY A 383 4.89 -0.48 -27.83
N MET A 384 4.03 -1.41 -28.28
CA MET A 384 3.92 -1.80 -29.69
C MET A 384 3.49 -0.63 -30.57
N GLN A 385 2.51 0.18 -30.14
CA GLN A 385 2.05 1.34 -30.90
C GLN A 385 3.16 2.37 -31.10
N VAL A 386 3.93 2.66 -30.04
CA VAL A 386 5.08 3.56 -30.12
C VAL A 386 6.10 3.02 -31.13
N LEU A 387 6.41 1.72 -31.06
CA LEU A 387 7.33 1.07 -31.98
C LEU A 387 6.84 1.18 -33.43
N LEU A 388 5.57 0.88 -33.71
CA LEU A 388 5.00 0.94 -35.07
C LEU A 388 4.99 2.35 -35.64
N ILE A 389 4.69 3.37 -34.81
CA ILE A 389 4.76 4.77 -35.23
C ILE A 389 6.20 5.19 -35.54
N MET A 390 7.17 4.73 -34.75
CA MET A 390 8.59 5.03 -35.00
C MET A 390 9.09 4.36 -36.29
N ILE A 391 8.64 3.14 -36.57
CA ILE A 391 8.96 2.45 -37.84
C ILE A 391 8.42 3.25 -39.03
N ASP A 392 7.14 3.64 -38.99
CA ASP A 392 6.51 4.43 -40.05
C ASP A 392 7.24 5.77 -40.25
N TRP A 393 7.60 6.43 -39.17
CA TRP A 393 8.34 7.71 -39.23
C TRP A 393 9.74 7.56 -39.86
N VAL A 394 10.48 6.51 -39.52
CA VAL A 394 11.83 6.24 -40.07
C VAL A 394 11.76 5.89 -41.57
N LEU A 395 10.68 5.21 -42.00
CA LEU A 395 10.48 4.82 -43.38
C LEU A 395 9.93 5.96 -44.29
N GLY A 396 9.82 7.18 -43.75
CA GLY A 396 9.36 8.35 -44.52
C GLY A 396 7.92 8.77 -44.26
N TYR A 397 7.28 8.22 -43.22
CA TYR A 397 5.93 8.52 -42.75
C TYR A 397 4.85 8.47 -43.83
N GLU A 398 4.45 7.26 -44.19
CA GLU A 398 3.29 7.03 -45.05
C GLU A 398 1.96 7.04 -44.31
N GLY A 399 1.99 7.10 -42.95
CA GLY A 399 0.82 7.15 -42.08
C GLY A 399 0.08 5.82 -41.94
N TRP A 400 0.66 4.70 -42.38
CA TRP A 400 0.04 3.38 -42.22
C TRP A 400 -0.08 2.99 -40.74
N SER A 401 0.87 3.41 -39.90
CA SER A 401 0.88 3.11 -38.50
C SER A 401 -0.37 3.69 -37.78
N VAL A 402 -0.65 4.97 -37.96
CA VAL A 402 -1.78 5.65 -37.33
C VAL A 402 -3.14 5.33 -37.98
N ASN A 403 -3.14 5.07 -39.30
CA ASN A 403 -4.37 4.74 -40.04
C ASN A 403 -4.88 3.32 -39.81
N TYR A 404 -3.95 2.35 -39.65
CA TYR A 404 -4.30 0.93 -39.61
C TYR A 404 -3.75 0.19 -38.41
N ALA A 405 -2.43 0.31 -38.11
CA ALA A 405 -1.77 -0.51 -37.15
C ALA A 405 -2.18 -0.15 -35.69
N VAL A 406 -2.27 1.14 -35.36
CA VAL A 406 -2.70 1.58 -34.02
C VAL A 406 -4.14 1.14 -33.73
N PRO A 407 -5.15 1.39 -34.59
CA PRO A 407 -6.50 0.88 -34.38
C PRO A 407 -6.57 -0.65 -34.25
N ALA A 408 -5.83 -1.37 -35.12
CA ALA A 408 -5.81 -2.83 -35.07
C ALA A 408 -5.22 -3.40 -33.78
N THR A 409 -4.13 -2.81 -33.25
CA THR A 409 -3.53 -3.22 -31.96
C THR A 409 -4.45 -2.96 -30.78
N ILE A 410 -5.24 -1.89 -30.79
CA ILE A 410 -6.25 -1.61 -29.78
C ILE A 410 -7.34 -2.69 -29.77
N LEU A 411 -7.84 -3.04 -30.96
CA LEU A 411 -8.85 -4.09 -31.10
C LEU A 411 -8.33 -5.45 -30.65
N PHE A 412 -7.09 -5.79 -31.00
CA PHE A 412 -6.44 -7.01 -30.54
C PHE A 412 -6.30 -7.05 -29.02
N ALA A 413 -5.91 -5.93 -28.40
CA ALA A 413 -5.81 -5.82 -26.95
C ALA A 413 -7.17 -6.01 -26.25
N ASP A 414 -8.25 -5.46 -26.82
CA ASP A 414 -9.60 -5.61 -26.28
C ASP A 414 -10.04 -7.08 -26.34
N VAL A 415 -9.84 -7.75 -27.47
CA VAL A 415 -10.11 -9.19 -27.62
C VAL A 415 -9.29 -10.02 -26.62
N ALA A 416 -8.01 -9.70 -26.44
CA ALA A 416 -7.15 -10.38 -25.47
C ALA A 416 -7.66 -10.21 -24.04
N VAL A 417 -8.12 -9.02 -23.65
CA VAL A 417 -8.69 -8.78 -22.31
C VAL A 417 -10.02 -9.49 -22.13
N VAL A 418 -10.88 -9.52 -23.15
CA VAL A 418 -12.12 -10.32 -23.13
C VAL A 418 -11.82 -11.80 -22.95
N PHE A 419 -10.82 -12.32 -23.64
CA PHE A 419 -10.37 -13.70 -23.45
C PHE A 419 -9.92 -13.96 -22.00
N LEU A 420 -9.17 -13.03 -21.38
CA LEU A 420 -8.78 -13.13 -19.98
C LEU A 420 -9.98 -13.10 -19.03
N ILE A 421 -11.02 -12.31 -19.34
CA ILE A 421 -12.29 -12.28 -18.58
C ILE A 421 -12.98 -13.65 -18.65
N LEU A 422 -13.03 -14.26 -19.83
CA LEU A 422 -13.68 -15.56 -20.05
C LEU A 422 -12.94 -16.72 -19.37
N VAL A 423 -11.61 -16.71 -19.40
CA VAL A 423 -10.78 -17.76 -18.81
C VAL A 423 -10.71 -17.62 -17.30
N ASN A 424 -10.60 -16.41 -16.77
CA ASN A 424 -10.44 -16.17 -15.33
C ASN A 424 -11.72 -15.65 -14.69
N ARG A 425 -12.75 -16.50 -14.64
CA ARG A 425 -14.07 -16.17 -14.13
C ARG A 425 -14.08 -15.73 -12.66
N LEU A 426 -13.12 -16.18 -11.85
CA LEU A 426 -13.03 -15.82 -10.42
C LEU A 426 -12.56 -14.37 -10.19
N ASN A 427 -11.71 -13.85 -11.07
CA ASN A 427 -11.13 -12.50 -10.95
C ASN A 427 -11.48 -11.59 -12.14
N TRP A 428 -12.55 -11.92 -12.90
CA TRP A 428 -12.95 -11.19 -14.10
C TRP A 428 -13.15 -9.68 -13.87
N GLN A 429 -13.61 -9.28 -12.70
CA GLN A 429 -13.80 -7.88 -12.30
C GLN A 429 -12.53 -7.05 -12.41
N SER A 430 -11.37 -7.65 -12.15
CA SER A 430 -10.07 -6.97 -12.29
C SER A 430 -9.73 -6.67 -13.76
N TYR A 431 -10.15 -7.52 -14.68
CA TYR A 431 -9.90 -7.34 -16.11
C TYR A 431 -10.87 -6.38 -16.79
N PHE A 432 -12.10 -6.27 -16.28
CA PHE A 432 -13.10 -5.32 -16.77
C PHE A 432 -12.59 -3.87 -16.81
N MET A 433 -11.80 -3.45 -15.80
CA MET A 433 -11.22 -2.12 -15.78
C MET A 433 -10.18 -1.89 -16.87
N TYR A 434 -9.45 -2.93 -17.27
CA TYR A 434 -8.52 -2.84 -18.40
C TYR A 434 -9.27 -2.75 -19.71
N GLN A 435 -10.39 -3.47 -19.85
CA GLN A 435 -11.29 -3.36 -21.00
C GLN A 435 -11.85 -1.94 -21.12
N LEU A 436 -12.36 -1.37 -20.04
CA LEU A 436 -12.82 0.02 -20.01
C LEU A 436 -11.72 0.99 -20.45
N ALA A 437 -10.49 0.81 -19.94
CA ALA A 437 -9.36 1.64 -20.34
C ALA A 437 -9.06 1.50 -21.85
N ILE A 438 -9.04 0.30 -22.41
CA ILE A 438 -8.80 0.05 -23.84
C ILE A 438 -9.91 0.70 -24.68
N THR A 439 -11.18 0.61 -24.26
CA THR A 439 -12.28 1.27 -24.93
C THR A 439 -12.12 2.81 -24.94
N ILE A 440 -11.65 3.39 -23.83
CA ILE A 440 -11.32 4.84 -23.80
C ILE A 440 -10.15 5.15 -24.74
N PHE A 441 -9.11 4.31 -24.77
CA PHE A 441 -7.99 4.47 -25.69
C PHE A 441 -8.40 4.37 -27.16
N SER A 442 -9.46 3.61 -27.50
CA SER A 442 -9.95 3.49 -28.86
C SER A 442 -10.44 4.79 -29.49
N PHE A 443 -10.76 5.80 -28.68
CA PHE A 443 -11.12 7.13 -29.15
C PHE A 443 -9.91 7.98 -29.60
N ILE A 444 -8.69 7.62 -29.22
CA ILE A 444 -7.48 8.38 -29.57
C ILE A 444 -7.31 8.52 -31.10
N PRO A 445 -7.42 7.44 -31.92
CA PRO A 445 -7.33 7.55 -33.36
C PRO A 445 -8.39 8.47 -33.98
N LEU A 446 -9.60 8.55 -33.40
CA LEU A 446 -10.63 9.49 -33.86
C LEU A 446 -10.28 10.95 -33.50
N ILE A 447 -9.68 11.17 -32.34
CA ILE A 447 -9.19 12.51 -31.95
C ILE A 447 -8.06 12.94 -32.89
N LEU A 448 -7.15 12.02 -33.22
CA LEU A 448 -6.06 12.24 -34.19
C LEU A 448 -6.61 12.51 -35.60
N TRP A 449 -7.71 11.88 -35.99
CA TRP A 449 -8.42 12.18 -37.23
C TRP A 449 -8.98 13.61 -37.23
N ALA A 450 -9.66 14.02 -36.16
CA ALA A 450 -10.15 15.37 -36.01
C ALA A 450 -9.04 16.44 -36.05
N ALA A 451 -7.82 16.06 -35.59
CA ALA A 451 -6.62 16.88 -35.65
C ALA A 451 -5.90 16.83 -37.03
N GLY A 452 -6.40 16.06 -38.00
CA GLY A 452 -5.83 15.93 -39.35
C GLY A 452 -4.60 15.01 -39.45
N LEU A 453 -4.24 14.30 -38.39
CA LEU A 453 -3.08 13.36 -38.38
C LEU A 453 -3.42 11.98 -38.95
N VAL A 454 -4.69 11.59 -38.86
CA VAL A 454 -5.22 10.35 -39.48
C VAL A 454 -5.96 10.72 -40.74
N THR A 455 -5.56 10.14 -41.87
CA THR A 455 -6.16 10.47 -43.18
C THR A 455 -7.28 9.50 -43.60
N LYS A 456 -7.26 8.27 -43.05
CA LYS A 456 -8.24 7.22 -43.38
C LYS A 456 -8.95 6.72 -42.09
N PRO A 457 -10.07 7.32 -41.69
CA PRO A 457 -10.71 7.09 -40.40
C PRO A 457 -11.47 5.76 -40.28
N LEU A 458 -11.63 4.99 -41.38
CA LEU A 458 -12.48 3.80 -41.41
C LEU A 458 -12.10 2.77 -40.33
N MET A 459 -10.80 2.45 -40.19
CA MET A 459 -10.32 1.49 -39.18
C MET A 459 -10.49 2.04 -37.76
N ALA A 460 -10.27 3.33 -37.55
CA ALA A 460 -10.52 3.98 -36.26
C ALA A 460 -12.01 3.90 -35.85
N LEU A 461 -12.92 4.17 -36.79
CA LEU A 461 -14.36 4.05 -36.58
C LEU A 461 -14.77 2.61 -36.24
N ILE A 462 -14.30 1.63 -37.03
CA ILE A 462 -14.56 0.20 -36.77
C ILE A 462 -14.07 -0.17 -35.37
N THR A 463 -12.87 0.23 -34.99
CA THR A 463 -12.29 -0.08 -33.68
C THR A 463 -13.13 0.48 -32.56
N VAL A 464 -13.54 1.75 -32.62
CA VAL A 464 -14.39 2.36 -31.58
C VAL A 464 -15.74 1.66 -31.49
N VAL A 465 -16.40 1.41 -32.60
CA VAL A 465 -17.71 0.73 -32.62
C VAL A 465 -17.61 -0.66 -32.00
N LEU A 466 -16.58 -1.44 -32.39
CA LEU A 466 -16.39 -2.79 -31.88
C LEU A 466 -16.03 -2.79 -30.38
N THR A 467 -15.09 -1.95 -29.94
CA THR A 467 -14.69 -1.91 -28.52
C THR A 467 -15.83 -1.43 -27.61
N VAL A 468 -16.63 -0.45 -28.06
CA VAL A 468 -17.83 -0.01 -27.33
C VAL A 468 -18.90 -1.10 -27.31
N PHE A 469 -19.11 -1.79 -28.43
CA PHE A 469 -20.05 -2.91 -28.50
C PHE A 469 -19.61 -4.06 -27.57
N ILE A 470 -18.34 -4.45 -27.59
CA ILE A 470 -17.79 -5.48 -26.73
C ILE A 470 -17.92 -5.10 -25.25
N LEU A 471 -17.62 -3.83 -24.90
CA LEU A 471 -17.80 -3.32 -23.53
C LEU A 471 -19.28 -3.39 -23.11
N ALA A 472 -20.20 -2.94 -23.96
CA ALA A 472 -21.64 -3.02 -23.69
C ALA A 472 -22.11 -4.47 -23.47
N MET A 473 -21.64 -5.40 -24.31
CA MET A 473 -21.90 -6.83 -24.13
C MET A 473 -21.32 -7.37 -22.82
N THR A 474 -20.12 -6.99 -22.45
CA THR A 474 -19.51 -7.37 -21.17
C THR A 474 -20.32 -6.86 -19.98
N ILE A 475 -20.84 -5.63 -20.04
CA ILE A 475 -21.71 -5.05 -19.01
C ILE A 475 -23.07 -5.77 -18.97
N PHE A 476 -23.63 -6.08 -20.12
CA PHE A 476 -24.95 -6.74 -20.21
C PHE A 476 -24.89 -8.19 -19.74
N LEU A 477 -23.86 -8.95 -20.11
CA LEU A 477 -23.62 -10.33 -19.68
C LEU A 477 -23.04 -10.44 -18.28
N GLY A 478 -22.38 -9.37 -17.79
CA GLY A 478 -21.80 -9.31 -16.47
C GLY A 478 -22.85 -8.98 -15.42
N ASP A 479 -23.25 -9.98 -14.66
CA ASP A 479 -24.22 -9.95 -13.56
C ASP A 479 -24.05 -8.74 -12.60
N ARG A 480 -24.82 -8.64 -11.52
CA ARG A 480 -24.77 -7.61 -10.45
C ARG A 480 -23.35 -7.24 -9.99
N GLY A 481 -22.38 -8.15 -10.21
CA GLY A 481 -20.96 -7.92 -9.94
C GLY A 481 -20.33 -6.73 -10.69
N VAL A 482 -20.69 -6.49 -11.97
CA VAL A 482 -20.19 -5.31 -12.75
C VAL A 482 -20.67 -4.01 -12.12
N LYS A 483 -21.96 -3.95 -11.79
CA LYS A 483 -22.59 -2.77 -11.19
C LYS A 483 -21.92 -2.44 -9.85
N ASN A 484 -21.73 -3.45 -9.00
CA ASN A 484 -21.10 -3.26 -7.70
C ASN A 484 -19.63 -2.81 -7.82
N GLU A 485 -18.89 -3.32 -8.80
CA GLU A 485 -17.50 -2.90 -9.03
C GLU A 485 -17.42 -1.48 -9.58
N LEU A 486 -18.33 -1.06 -10.46
CA LEU A 486 -18.44 0.33 -10.94
C LEU A 486 -18.78 1.27 -9.78
N ILE A 487 -19.78 0.93 -8.96
CA ILE A 487 -20.16 1.70 -7.77
C ILE A 487 -18.95 1.83 -6.84
N ARG A 488 -18.26 0.71 -6.54
CA ARG A 488 -17.11 0.68 -5.64
C ARG A 488 -15.95 1.55 -6.13
N ARG A 489 -15.67 1.57 -7.43
CA ARG A 489 -14.51 2.28 -7.98
C ARG A 489 -14.76 3.71 -8.38
N PHE A 490 -15.98 4.05 -8.75
CA PHE A 490 -16.35 5.39 -9.16
C PHE A 490 -17.14 6.14 -8.08
N HIS A 491 -17.44 5.48 -6.94
CA HIS A 491 -18.24 6.06 -5.85
C HIS A 491 -19.58 6.65 -6.33
N LEU A 492 -20.26 5.91 -7.24
CA LEU A 492 -21.56 6.28 -7.80
C LEU A 492 -22.71 5.94 -6.84
#